data_95ac38f87ce89f3076536f78eace22b6
#
_entry.id   95ac38f87ce89f3076536f78eace22b6
#
_cell.length_a   1.000
_cell.length_b   1.000
_cell.length_c   1.000
_cell.angle_alpha   90.00
_cell.angle_beta   90.00
_cell.angle_gamma   90.00
#
_symmetry.space_group_name_H-M   'P 1'
#
loop_
_entity.id
_entity.type
_entity.pdbx_description
1 polymer ?
#
loop_
_entity_poly.entity_id
_entity_poly.type
_entity_poly.pdbx_seq_one_letter_code
_entity_poly.pdbx_strand_id
1 'polypeptide(L)'
;MGVAMMWRTFLLAVLMCVPAFVSAQTKLDYFYTEAEKCRLSGDYASAMELYRHCLSIQKESSSVLYNLGVSYLHLREDSIGLSLLQQAAEKESGNPWLYEYLAAIYLERNDVSNSVKTLEHLSSLQTKRSDVLSQLFSLYKSMGNTDAALASLSRIEMLEGNSPQLAAQKFSLLMDMERQDEAFSELRKLCEEFPYDQNCKLLMANQYLLVGDSLQAKALFDEVARVEPANMNLQLSLVAYYKAQPDKTYYHFLRDSLLFSESSSVQLQETLLSDYIVEAQSDSSLRQNVLKAFDRILATPQKTANILELKAAYLIKNNAPDEEIAQALQNVLQVEPDDRMAMSMLIQYYASGNDYRAIENLCRQAVNYYPDNLTYHFYLGLSLYQQSRKTEAIDAFNQGVCIKGDNVNPDEVSEMFSILGDLYYEQGRAEDAFAAYDSSLVYKEDNLSCLNNYAYYLSLRNERLDQAEEMSYRTVKKEPANRTYLDTYAWILFKKGDYNGARIYIDRVVSPESDEDELMNNKDLQGNVIEHAGDIYFMTGDRQTAVWLWNIALMKADDTTTERLPKKIRKKKYIK
;
A
#
# COMPACT_ATOMS: atom_id res chain seq x y z
N MET A 1 -11.63 -88.56 -7.88
CA MET A 1 -10.32 -88.07 -8.36
C MET A 1 -10.43 -86.67 -9.00
N GLY A 2 -11.56 -86.22 -9.56
CA GLY A 2 -11.68 -84.95 -10.31
C GLY A 2 -11.68 -83.69 -9.42
N VAL A 3 -12.29 -83.68 -8.21
CA VAL A 3 -12.40 -82.47 -7.39
C VAL A 3 -11.07 -82.01 -6.76
N ALA A 4 -10.23 -82.95 -6.36
CA ALA A 4 -8.88 -82.64 -5.81
C ALA A 4 -7.93 -82.09 -6.83
N MET A 5 -8.09 -82.43 -8.10
CA MET A 5 -7.26 -81.90 -9.22
C MET A 5 -7.69 -80.47 -9.61
N MET A 6 -9.00 -80.15 -9.51
CA MET A 6 -9.53 -78.81 -9.75
C MET A 6 -9.06 -77.81 -8.67
N TRP A 7 -9.03 -78.20 -7.41
CA TRP A 7 -8.51 -77.38 -6.30
C TRP A 7 -7.00 -77.15 -6.37
N ARG A 8 -6.24 -78.14 -6.84
CA ARG A 8 -4.78 -77.98 -7.05
C ARG A 8 -4.45 -77.01 -8.20
N THR A 9 -5.23 -77.05 -9.29
CA THR A 9 -5.04 -76.09 -10.42
C THR A 9 -5.50 -74.69 -10.02
N PHE A 10 -6.52 -74.53 -9.23
CA PHE A 10 -6.99 -73.24 -8.71
C PHE A 10 -5.98 -72.66 -7.70
N LEU A 11 -5.41 -73.47 -6.79
CA LEU A 11 -4.37 -73.02 -5.85
C LEU A 11 -3.05 -72.65 -6.57
N LEU A 12 -2.65 -73.39 -7.62
CA LEU A 12 -1.49 -73.06 -8.44
C LEU A 12 -1.68 -71.79 -9.26
N ALA A 13 -2.89 -71.52 -9.78
CA ALA A 13 -3.22 -70.28 -10.46
C ALA A 13 -3.21 -69.07 -9.51
N VAL A 14 -3.71 -69.24 -8.29
CA VAL A 14 -3.67 -68.20 -7.25
C VAL A 14 -2.22 -67.97 -6.78
N LEU A 15 -1.39 -69.02 -6.60
CA LEU A 15 0.03 -68.88 -6.21
C LEU A 15 0.91 -68.27 -7.31
N MET A 16 0.55 -68.39 -8.60
CA MET A 16 1.26 -67.70 -9.69
C MET A 16 0.81 -66.27 -9.90
N CYS A 17 -0.41 -65.90 -9.49
CA CYS A 17 -0.90 -64.52 -9.58
C CYS A 17 -0.34 -63.60 -8.48
N VAL A 18 -0.01 -64.16 -7.28
CA VAL A 18 0.49 -63.39 -6.14
C VAL A 18 1.85 -62.69 -6.45
N PRO A 19 2.90 -63.37 -7.02
CA PRO A 19 4.16 -62.68 -7.31
C PRO A 19 4.06 -61.68 -8.43
N ALA A 20 3.14 -61.84 -9.41
CA ALA A 20 2.91 -60.85 -10.46
C ALA A 20 2.20 -59.58 -9.89
N PHE A 21 1.29 -59.74 -8.95
CA PHE A 21 0.61 -58.64 -8.27
C PHE A 21 1.57 -57.86 -7.38
N VAL A 22 2.41 -58.53 -6.60
CA VAL A 22 3.46 -57.90 -5.76
C VAL A 22 4.49 -57.16 -6.61
N SER A 23 4.89 -57.70 -7.77
CA SER A 23 5.83 -57.05 -8.68
C SER A 23 5.21 -55.81 -9.38
N ALA A 24 3.90 -55.84 -9.69
CA ALA A 24 3.20 -54.71 -10.24
C ALA A 24 3.01 -53.58 -9.20
N GLN A 25 2.67 -53.91 -7.96
CA GLN A 25 2.53 -52.95 -6.88
C GLN A 25 3.85 -52.23 -6.57
N THR A 26 4.98 -52.96 -6.44
CA THR A 26 6.31 -52.36 -6.19
C THR A 26 6.75 -51.41 -7.34
N LYS A 27 6.41 -51.74 -8.59
CA LYS A 27 6.66 -50.84 -9.72
C LYS A 27 5.79 -49.58 -9.65
N LEU A 28 4.52 -49.75 -9.35
CA LEU A 28 3.58 -48.60 -9.20
C LEU A 28 4.11 -47.63 -8.12
N ASP A 29 4.44 -48.17 -6.94
CA ASP A 29 4.92 -47.38 -5.79
C ASP A 29 6.21 -46.60 -6.14
N TYR A 30 7.12 -47.23 -6.90
CA TYR A 30 8.34 -46.58 -7.37
C TYR A 30 8.03 -45.39 -8.30
N PHE A 31 7.26 -45.64 -9.38
CA PHE A 31 6.95 -44.58 -10.35
C PHE A 31 6.09 -43.46 -9.72
N TYR A 32 5.19 -43.82 -8.82
CA TYR A 32 4.39 -42.82 -8.10
C TYR A 32 5.25 -41.93 -7.21
N THR A 33 6.22 -42.53 -6.49
CA THR A 33 7.16 -41.77 -5.64
C THR A 33 8.04 -40.84 -6.46
N GLU A 34 8.57 -41.28 -7.60
CA GLU A 34 9.36 -40.42 -8.49
C GLU A 34 8.49 -39.31 -9.11
N ALA A 35 7.25 -39.59 -9.48
CA ALA A 35 6.30 -38.59 -9.96
C ALA A 35 6.03 -37.50 -8.91
N GLU A 36 5.83 -37.90 -7.64
CA GLU A 36 5.66 -36.96 -6.51
C GLU A 36 6.90 -36.06 -6.31
N LYS A 37 8.11 -36.62 -6.42
CA LYS A 37 9.35 -35.82 -6.34
C LYS A 37 9.41 -34.76 -7.44
N CYS A 38 9.11 -35.15 -8.69
CA CYS A 38 9.07 -34.21 -9.81
C CYS A 38 8.01 -33.14 -9.58
N ARG A 39 6.80 -33.50 -9.15
CA ARG A 39 5.72 -32.58 -8.86
C ARG A 39 6.09 -31.58 -7.76
N LEU A 40 6.70 -32.04 -6.66
CA LEU A 40 7.13 -31.22 -5.54
C LEU A 40 8.32 -30.30 -5.90
N SER A 41 9.15 -30.69 -6.89
CA SER A 41 10.21 -29.84 -7.41
C SER A 41 9.75 -28.85 -8.50
N GLY A 42 8.45 -28.88 -8.87
CA GLY A 42 7.88 -28.03 -9.92
C GLY A 42 8.07 -28.54 -11.35
N ASP A 43 8.68 -29.71 -11.54
CA ASP A 43 8.81 -30.35 -12.85
C ASP A 43 7.53 -31.12 -13.20
N TYR A 44 6.48 -30.38 -13.51
CA TYR A 44 5.16 -30.93 -13.83
C TYR A 44 5.15 -31.75 -15.14
N ALA A 45 6.06 -31.48 -16.07
CA ALA A 45 6.14 -32.22 -17.32
C ALA A 45 6.63 -33.66 -17.08
N SER A 46 7.73 -33.82 -16.33
CA SER A 46 8.22 -35.16 -15.95
C SER A 46 7.25 -35.88 -15.02
N ALA A 47 6.62 -35.17 -14.08
CA ALA A 47 5.60 -35.75 -13.20
C ALA A 47 4.40 -36.31 -14.01
N MET A 48 3.92 -35.58 -15.01
CA MET A 48 2.82 -35.99 -15.88
C MET A 48 3.14 -37.31 -16.59
N GLU A 49 4.32 -37.46 -17.18
CA GLU A 49 4.72 -38.69 -17.87
C GLU A 49 4.78 -39.90 -16.92
N LEU A 50 5.33 -39.71 -15.73
CA LEU A 50 5.40 -40.74 -14.69
C LEU A 50 4.00 -41.14 -14.17
N TYR A 51 3.11 -40.18 -13.94
CA TYR A 51 1.72 -40.48 -13.56
C TYR A 51 0.94 -41.17 -14.68
N ARG A 52 1.14 -40.81 -15.96
CA ARG A 52 0.59 -41.57 -17.09
C ARG A 52 1.06 -43.02 -17.10
N HIS A 53 2.33 -43.24 -16.79
CA HIS A 53 2.84 -44.58 -16.66
C HIS A 53 2.19 -45.33 -15.49
N CYS A 54 1.99 -44.68 -14.33
CA CYS A 54 1.24 -45.25 -13.21
C CYS A 54 -0.18 -45.69 -13.62
N LEU A 55 -0.91 -44.86 -14.40
CA LEU A 55 -2.24 -45.22 -14.91
C LEU A 55 -2.22 -46.39 -15.91
N SER A 56 -1.11 -46.60 -16.62
CA SER A 56 -0.96 -47.80 -17.47
C SER A 56 -0.89 -49.11 -16.67
N ILE A 57 -0.39 -49.00 -15.41
CA ILE A 57 -0.30 -50.12 -14.47
C ILE A 57 -1.61 -50.31 -13.73
N GLN A 58 -2.16 -49.22 -13.20
CA GLN A 58 -3.42 -49.19 -12.43
C GLN A 58 -4.36 -48.09 -13.01
N LYS A 59 -5.25 -48.50 -13.89
CA LYS A 59 -6.10 -47.61 -14.71
C LYS A 59 -7.09 -46.73 -13.91
N GLU A 60 -7.39 -47.08 -12.66
CA GLU A 60 -8.49 -46.49 -11.88
C GLU A 60 -8.05 -45.92 -10.51
N SER A 61 -6.77 -45.55 -10.38
CA SER A 61 -6.27 -44.98 -9.14
C SER A 61 -6.68 -43.48 -9.05
N SER A 62 -7.56 -43.17 -8.10
CA SER A 62 -8.04 -41.81 -7.82
C SER A 62 -6.88 -40.84 -7.50
N SER A 63 -5.92 -41.28 -6.66
CA SER A 63 -4.75 -40.47 -6.31
C SER A 63 -3.85 -40.16 -7.51
N VAL A 64 -3.68 -41.13 -8.43
CA VAL A 64 -2.91 -40.89 -9.65
C VAL A 64 -3.65 -39.95 -10.61
N LEU A 65 -4.96 -40.16 -10.78
CA LEU A 65 -5.81 -39.27 -11.58
C LEU A 65 -5.77 -37.84 -11.05
N TYR A 66 -5.86 -37.68 -9.72
CA TYR A 66 -5.78 -36.37 -9.07
C TYR A 66 -4.45 -35.68 -9.36
N ASN A 67 -3.31 -36.33 -9.05
CA ASN A 67 -2.01 -35.72 -9.21
C ASN A 67 -1.64 -35.48 -10.69
N LEU A 68 -2.11 -36.33 -11.60
CA LEU A 68 -1.99 -36.09 -13.04
C LEU A 68 -2.84 -34.89 -13.46
N GLY A 69 -4.06 -34.76 -12.95
CA GLY A 69 -4.93 -33.61 -13.20
C GLY A 69 -4.29 -32.30 -12.73
N VAL A 70 -3.72 -32.28 -11.51
CA VAL A 70 -2.99 -31.14 -10.97
C VAL A 70 -1.79 -30.78 -11.85
N SER A 71 -1.03 -31.77 -12.32
CA SER A 71 0.12 -31.54 -13.21
C SER A 71 -0.29 -30.89 -14.52
N TYR A 72 -1.41 -31.32 -15.12
CA TYR A 72 -1.97 -30.70 -16.31
C TYR A 72 -2.43 -29.25 -16.08
N LEU A 73 -3.05 -28.94 -14.94
CA LEU A 73 -3.44 -27.56 -14.60
C LEU A 73 -2.22 -26.63 -14.52
N HIS A 74 -1.12 -27.09 -13.92
CA HIS A 74 0.12 -26.32 -13.87
C HIS A 74 0.74 -26.11 -15.27
N LEU A 75 0.55 -27.06 -16.17
CA LEU A 75 0.98 -26.95 -17.58
C LEU A 75 0.01 -26.14 -18.46
N ARG A 76 -1.03 -25.55 -17.88
CA ARG A 76 -2.07 -24.77 -18.57
C ARG A 76 -2.97 -25.59 -19.52
N GLU A 77 -3.01 -26.90 -19.34
CA GLU A 77 -3.89 -27.84 -20.04
C GLU A 77 -5.19 -28.04 -19.25
N ASP A 78 -5.91 -26.95 -18.99
CA ASP A 78 -7.03 -26.89 -18.04
C ASP A 78 -8.14 -27.89 -18.34
N SER A 79 -8.51 -28.10 -19.60
CA SER A 79 -9.59 -29.02 -20.00
C SER A 79 -9.29 -30.47 -19.61
N ILE A 80 -8.04 -30.92 -19.83
CA ILE A 80 -7.60 -32.26 -19.49
C ILE A 80 -7.49 -32.40 -17.98
N GLY A 81 -6.87 -31.40 -17.32
CA GLY A 81 -6.68 -31.36 -15.87
C GLY A 81 -8.01 -31.49 -15.11
N LEU A 82 -9.01 -30.66 -15.47
CA LEU A 82 -10.34 -30.69 -14.86
C LEU A 82 -11.05 -32.03 -15.10
N SER A 83 -10.97 -32.60 -16.30
CA SER A 83 -11.56 -33.90 -16.59
C SER A 83 -10.97 -35.03 -15.73
N LEU A 84 -9.66 -35.01 -15.49
CA LEU A 84 -8.98 -35.98 -14.64
C LEU A 84 -9.34 -35.80 -13.16
N LEU A 85 -9.46 -34.58 -12.69
CA LEU A 85 -9.91 -34.27 -11.32
C LEU A 85 -11.36 -34.72 -11.08
N GLN A 86 -12.25 -34.54 -12.07
CA GLN A 86 -13.62 -35.06 -12.01
C GLN A 86 -13.61 -36.61 -11.91
N GLN A 87 -12.85 -37.27 -12.77
CA GLN A 87 -12.72 -38.74 -12.72
C GLN A 87 -12.17 -39.20 -11.37
N ALA A 88 -11.20 -38.49 -10.79
CA ALA A 88 -10.67 -38.80 -9.46
C ALA A 88 -11.77 -38.70 -8.38
N ALA A 89 -12.57 -37.63 -8.39
CA ALA A 89 -13.67 -37.42 -7.47
C ALA A 89 -14.79 -38.47 -7.64
N GLU A 90 -15.14 -38.84 -8.86
CA GLU A 90 -16.12 -39.88 -9.14
C GLU A 90 -15.68 -41.27 -8.67
N LYS A 91 -14.39 -41.59 -8.78
CA LYS A 91 -13.82 -42.88 -8.28
C LYS A 91 -13.81 -42.98 -6.76
N GLU A 92 -13.60 -41.88 -6.06
CA GLU A 92 -13.67 -41.77 -4.62
C GLU A 92 -14.82 -40.85 -4.18
N SER A 93 -16.04 -41.17 -4.59
CA SER A 93 -17.22 -40.31 -4.38
C SER A 93 -17.51 -39.97 -2.91
N GLY A 94 -16.93 -40.69 -1.97
CA GLY A 94 -17.01 -40.41 -0.53
C GLY A 94 -15.91 -39.53 0.03
N ASN A 95 -14.94 -39.08 -0.80
CA ASN A 95 -13.83 -38.27 -0.35
C ASN A 95 -14.13 -36.75 -0.51
N PRO A 96 -14.49 -36.06 0.59
CA PRO A 96 -14.93 -34.66 0.49
C PRO A 96 -13.83 -33.72 0.02
N TRP A 97 -12.54 -34.00 0.31
CA TRP A 97 -11.42 -33.18 -0.04
C TRP A 97 -11.27 -33.00 -1.57
N LEU A 98 -11.55 -34.05 -2.36
CA LEU A 98 -11.49 -33.97 -3.82
C LEU A 98 -12.53 -33.00 -4.38
N TYR A 99 -13.72 -32.98 -3.79
CA TYR A 99 -14.78 -32.06 -4.20
C TYR A 99 -14.49 -30.62 -3.78
N GLU A 100 -13.91 -30.41 -2.58
CA GLU A 100 -13.46 -29.08 -2.14
C GLU A 100 -12.44 -28.50 -3.12
N TYR A 101 -11.42 -29.29 -3.45
CA TYR A 101 -10.37 -28.89 -4.37
C TYR A 101 -10.93 -28.62 -5.78
N LEU A 102 -11.79 -29.51 -6.29
CA LEU A 102 -12.40 -29.35 -7.62
C LEU A 102 -13.29 -28.10 -7.67
N ALA A 103 -14.07 -27.83 -6.63
CA ALA A 103 -14.90 -26.63 -6.54
C ALA A 103 -14.05 -25.35 -6.54
N ALA A 104 -12.92 -25.34 -5.81
CA ALA A 104 -12.00 -24.22 -5.79
C ALA A 104 -11.39 -23.94 -7.17
N ILE A 105 -10.96 -24.98 -7.88
CA ILE A 105 -10.42 -24.84 -9.25
C ILE A 105 -11.48 -24.31 -10.22
N TYR A 106 -12.74 -24.76 -10.13
CA TYR A 106 -13.81 -24.21 -10.93
C TYR A 106 -14.01 -22.71 -10.68
N LEU A 107 -13.93 -22.27 -9.40
CA LEU A 107 -14.02 -20.83 -9.09
C LEU A 107 -12.84 -20.04 -9.63
N GLU A 108 -11.62 -20.56 -9.48
CA GLU A 108 -10.42 -19.92 -10.04
C GLU A 108 -10.53 -19.71 -11.58
N ARG A 109 -11.21 -20.65 -12.26
CA ARG A 109 -11.48 -20.60 -13.70
C ARG A 109 -12.76 -19.83 -14.06
N ASN A 110 -13.41 -19.22 -13.08
CA ASN A 110 -14.68 -18.51 -13.24
C ASN A 110 -15.84 -19.40 -13.74
N ASP A 111 -15.75 -20.72 -13.52
CA ASP A 111 -16.82 -21.69 -13.81
C ASP A 111 -17.71 -21.87 -12.58
N VAL A 112 -18.47 -20.83 -12.27
CA VAL A 112 -19.36 -20.80 -11.11
C VAL A 112 -20.37 -21.92 -11.13
N SER A 113 -20.90 -22.29 -12.31
CA SER A 113 -21.94 -23.32 -12.45
C SER A 113 -21.48 -24.70 -12.02
N ASN A 114 -20.27 -25.11 -12.44
CA ASN A 114 -19.72 -26.41 -12.04
C ASN A 114 -19.20 -26.39 -10.59
N SER A 115 -18.72 -25.25 -10.11
CA SER A 115 -18.38 -25.08 -8.68
C SER A 115 -19.60 -25.31 -7.79
N VAL A 116 -20.74 -24.68 -8.10
CA VAL A 116 -22.00 -24.86 -7.35
C VAL A 116 -22.44 -26.33 -7.34
N LYS A 117 -22.45 -27.00 -8.50
CA LYS A 117 -22.80 -28.44 -8.55
C LYS A 117 -21.89 -29.28 -7.68
N THR A 118 -20.61 -28.99 -7.68
CA THR A 118 -19.59 -29.70 -6.90
C THR A 118 -19.79 -29.47 -5.40
N LEU A 119 -20.07 -28.22 -5.00
CA LEU A 119 -20.33 -27.85 -3.61
C LEU A 119 -21.68 -28.43 -3.11
N GLU A 120 -22.72 -28.48 -3.96
CA GLU A 120 -23.98 -29.16 -3.60
C GLU A 120 -23.75 -30.64 -3.38
N HIS A 121 -22.97 -31.31 -4.21
CA HIS A 121 -22.59 -32.68 -3.97
C HIS A 121 -21.82 -32.84 -2.65
N LEU A 122 -20.83 -31.99 -2.40
CA LEU A 122 -20.08 -31.96 -1.15
C LEU A 122 -21.00 -31.76 0.07
N SER A 123 -21.95 -30.84 -0.01
CA SER A 123 -22.91 -30.57 1.05
C SER A 123 -23.85 -31.76 1.33
N SER A 124 -24.07 -32.62 0.33
CA SER A 124 -24.82 -33.87 0.49
C SER A 124 -24.01 -34.98 1.19
N LEU A 125 -22.68 -34.99 0.96
CA LEU A 125 -21.77 -35.94 1.63
C LEU A 125 -21.52 -35.53 3.09
N GLN A 126 -21.38 -34.21 3.31
CA GLN A 126 -21.08 -33.63 4.63
C GLN A 126 -22.17 -32.63 5.03
N THR A 127 -23.28 -33.15 5.51
CA THR A 127 -24.51 -32.38 5.80
C THR A 127 -24.38 -31.36 6.92
N LYS A 128 -23.28 -31.40 7.72
CA LYS A 128 -23.06 -30.50 8.86
C LYS A 128 -22.02 -29.42 8.60
N ARG A 129 -21.68 -29.17 7.34
CA ARG A 129 -20.67 -28.15 6.91
C ARG A 129 -21.38 -26.84 6.59
N SER A 130 -21.52 -25.97 7.57
CA SER A 130 -22.09 -24.63 7.38
C SER A 130 -21.22 -23.73 6.54
N ASP A 131 -19.90 -23.91 6.55
CA ASP A 131 -18.96 -23.21 5.70
C ASP A 131 -19.20 -23.47 4.19
N VAL A 132 -19.50 -24.74 3.82
CA VAL A 132 -19.87 -25.09 2.44
C VAL A 132 -21.20 -24.44 2.04
N LEU A 133 -22.18 -24.45 2.98
CA LEU A 133 -23.47 -23.80 2.76
C LEU A 133 -23.33 -22.28 2.61
N SER A 134 -22.42 -21.66 3.35
CA SER A 134 -22.12 -20.22 3.24
C SER A 134 -21.49 -19.88 1.88
N GLN A 135 -20.63 -20.75 1.36
CA GLN A 135 -20.10 -20.60 0.00
C GLN A 135 -21.21 -20.74 -1.04
N LEU A 136 -22.07 -21.76 -0.93
CA LEU A 136 -23.22 -21.93 -1.80
C LEU A 136 -24.15 -20.72 -1.78
N PHE A 137 -24.46 -20.19 -0.60
CA PHE A 137 -25.24 -18.97 -0.45
C PHE A 137 -24.62 -17.81 -1.24
N SER A 138 -23.32 -17.57 -1.09
CA SER A 138 -22.62 -16.48 -1.79
C SER A 138 -22.65 -16.65 -3.30
N LEU A 139 -22.45 -17.87 -3.78
CA LEU A 139 -22.49 -18.20 -5.21
C LEU A 139 -23.89 -18.07 -5.80
N TYR A 140 -24.90 -18.61 -5.13
CA TYR A 140 -26.29 -18.46 -5.57
C TYR A 140 -26.74 -17.01 -5.62
N LYS A 141 -26.34 -16.22 -4.61
CA LYS A 141 -26.58 -14.76 -4.59
C LYS A 141 -25.94 -14.06 -5.79
N SER A 142 -24.67 -14.38 -6.11
CA SER A 142 -23.96 -13.81 -7.25
C SER A 142 -24.58 -14.21 -8.60
N MET A 143 -25.20 -15.39 -8.66
CA MET A 143 -25.92 -15.87 -9.85
C MET A 143 -27.36 -15.33 -9.96
N GLY A 144 -27.83 -14.55 -8.99
CA GLY A 144 -29.22 -14.09 -8.93
C GLY A 144 -30.24 -15.19 -8.61
N ASN A 145 -29.79 -16.37 -8.16
CA ASN A 145 -30.68 -17.46 -7.75
C ASN A 145 -31.09 -17.31 -6.27
N THR A 146 -32.02 -16.39 -6.04
CA THR A 146 -32.45 -16.01 -4.67
C THR A 146 -33.13 -17.15 -3.91
N ASP A 147 -33.89 -18.02 -4.58
CA ASP A 147 -34.53 -19.18 -3.94
C ASP A 147 -33.49 -20.18 -3.40
N ALA A 148 -32.48 -20.51 -4.18
CA ALA A 148 -31.41 -21.41 -3.75
C ALA A 148 -30.52 -20.77 -2.66
N ALA A 149 -30.28 -19.47 -2.76
CA ALA A 149 -29.60 -18.71 -1.71
C ALA A 149 -30.38 -18.77 -0.39
N LEU A 150 -31.68 -18.52 -0.40
CA LEU A 150 -32.56 -18.62 0.77
C LEU A 150 -32.58 -20.04 1.36
N ALA A 151 -32.65 -21.08 0.50
CA ALA A 151 -32.57 -22.46 0.93
C ALA A 151 -31.24 -22.78 1.64
N SER A 152 -30.13 -22.25 1.15
CA SER A 152 -28.81 -22.40 1.78
C SER A 152 -28.78 -21.79 3.19
N LEU A 153 -29.31 -20.56 3.36
CA LEU A 153 -29.44 -19.92 4.69
C LEU A 153 -30.35 -20.71 5.62
N SER A 154 -31.45 -21.28 5.12
CA SER A 154 -32.34 -22.11 5.92
C SER A 154 -31.69 -23.42 6.41
N ARG A 155 -30.80 -23.99 5.58
CA ARG A 155 -29.98 -25.16 5.99
C ARG A 155 -28.94 -24.76 7.05
N ILE A 156 -28.34 -23.58 6.97
CA ILE A 156 -27.42 -23.04 8.00
C ILE A 156 -28.18 -22.87 9.32
N GLU A 157 -29.39 -22.28 9.28
CA GLU A 157 -30.23 -22.10 10.46
C GLU A 157 -30.56 -23.45 11.17
N MET A 158 -30.82 -24.48 10.38
CA MET A 158 -31.08 -25.84 10.95
C MET A 158 -29.86 -26.43 11.65
N LEU A 159 -28.63 -26.01 11.24
CA LEU A 159 -27.39 -26.54 11.81
C LEU A 159 -26.92 -25.75 13.02
N GLU A 160 -26.95 -24.42 12.93
CA GLU A 160 -26.34 -23.51 13.88
C GLU A 160 -27.35 -22.77 14.78
N GLY A 161 -28.64 -22.87 14.44
CA GLY A 161 -29.69 -22.05 15.03
C GLY A 161 -29.85 -20.70 14.36
N ASN A 162 -30.81 -19.92 14.83
CA ASN A 162 -31.07 -18.59 14.32
C ASN A 162 -30.10 -17.55 14.93
N SER A 163 -29.81 -16.49 14.19
CA SER A 163 -29.00 -15.37 14.65
C SER A 163 -29.46 -14.06 13.99
N PRO A 164 -29.17 -12.89 14.60
CA PRO A 164 -29.50 -11.60 13.99
C PRO A 164 -28.92 -11.42 12.59
N GLN A 165 -27.71 -11.94 12.35
CA GLN A 165 -27.04 -11.89 11.04
C GLN A 165 -27.78 -12.74 10.01
N LEU A 166 -28.14 -13.96 10.38
CA LEU A 166 -28.85 -14.90 9.51
C LEU A 166 -30.25 -14.39 9.16
N ALA A 167 -30.98 -13.91 10.16
CA ALA A 167 -32.30 -13.31 9.99
C ALA A 167 -32.25 -12.06 9.08
N ALA A 168 -31.24 -11.19 9.24
CA ALA A 168 -31.05 -10.04 8.37
C ALA A 168 -30.73 -10.42 6.92
N GLN A 169 -29.93 -11.46 6.69
CA GLN A 169 -29.65 -11.97 5.35
C GLN A 169 -30.88 -12.56 4.67
N LYS A 170 -31.67 -13.36 5.40
CA LYS A 170 -32.96 -13.87 4.90
C LYS A 170 -33.94 -12.76 4.61
N PHE A 171 -34.03 -11.77 5.52
CA PHE A 171 -34.88 -10.59 5.34
C PHE A 171 -34.52 -9.87 4.03
N SER A 172 -33.23 -9.60 3.79
CA SER A 172 -32.79 -8.94 2.57
C SER A 172 -33.19 -9.72 1.30
N LEU A 173 -32.95 -11.04 1.27
CA LEU A 173 -33.33 -11.86 0.13
C LEU A 173 -34.85 -11.87 -0.12
N LEU A 174 -35.64 -11.99 0.95
CA LEU A 174 -37.10 -12.01 0.84
C LEU A 174 -37.65 -10.67 0.38
N MET A 175 -37.01 -9.55 0.78
CA MET A 175 -37.34 -8.22 0.26
C MET A 175 -36.98 -8.07 -1.22
N ASP A 176 -35.83 -8.60 -1.66
CA ASP A 176 -35.44 -8.63 -3.08
C ASP A 176 -36.40 -9.47 -3.93
N MET A 177 -37.08 -10.45 -3.32
CA MET A 177 -38.12 -11.29 -3.93
C MET A 177 -39.53 -10.68 -3.82
N GLU A 178 -39.67 -9.44 -3.32
CA GLU A 178 -40.95 -8.78 -3.04
C GLU A 178 -41.86 -9.56 -2.04
N ARG A 179 -41.26 -10.43 -1.19
CA ARG A 179 -41.96 -11.25 -0.18
C ARG A 179 -41.89 -10.61 1.21
N GLN A 180 -42.38 -9.37 1.30
CA GLN A 180 -42.25 -8.52 2.51
C GLN A 180 -42.86 -9.17 3.77
N ASP A 181 -44.03 -9.79 3.70
CA ASP A 181 -44.67 -10.41 4.87
C ASP A 181 -43.83 -11.56 5.45
N GLU A 182 -43.21 -12.33 4.58
CA GLU A 182 -42.31 -13.42 4.99
C GLU A 182 -41.01 -12.88 5.58
N ALA A 183 -40.47 -11.81 4.99
CA ALA A 183 -39.28 -11.14 5.51
C ALA A 183 -39.50 -10.69 6.97
N PHE A 184 -40.58 -9.99 7.24
CA PHE A 184 -40.91 -9.59 8.63
C PHE A 184 -41.29 -10.77 9.53
N SER A 185 -41.79 -11.87 8.97
CA SER A 185 -42.00 -13.12 9.75
C SER A 185 -40.70 -13.70 10.27
N GLU A 186 -39.63 -13.71 9.48
CA GLU A 186 -38.31 -14.18 9.92
C GLU A 186 -37.75 -13.31 11.07
N LEU A 187 -37.92 -11.97 11.02
CA LEU A 187 -37.50 -11.10 12.12
C LEU A 187 -38.36 -11.31 13.40
N ARG A 188 -39.68 -11.51 13.25
CA ARG A 188 -40.54 -11.83 14.40
C ARG A 188 -40.11 -13.14 15.06
N LYS A 189 -39.84 -14.18 14.28
CA LYS A 189 -39.32 -15.45 14.74
C LYS A 189 -38.03 -15.28 15.56
N LEU A 190 -37.08 -14.47 15.06
CA LEU A 190 -35.88 -14.12 15.80
C LEU A 190 -36.18 -13.47 17.15
N CYS A 191 -37.10 -12.51 17.21
CA CYS A 191 -37.47 -11.83 18.45
C CYS A 191 -38.18 -12.78 19.44
N GLU A 192 -38.92 -13.78 18.94
CA GLU A 192 -39.57 -14.82 19.77
C GLU A 192 -38.55 -15.80 20.34
N GLU A 193 -37.51 -16.14 19.59
CA GLU A 193 -36.43 -17.02 20.06
C GLU A 193 -35.52 -16.32 21.08
N PHE A 194 -35.34 -15.01 20.94
CA PHE A 194 -34.50 -14.18 21.83
C PHE A 194 -35.28 -13.05 22.52
N PRO A 195 -36.28 -13.37 23.39
CA PRO A 195 -37.21 -12.37 23.90
C PRO A 195 -36.61 -11.33 24.84
N TYR A 196 -35.42 -11.60 25.40
CA TYR A 196 -34.69 -10.68 26.28
C TYR A 196 -33.67 -9.81 25.55
N ASP A 197 -33.34 -10.16 24.32
CA ASP A 197 -32.42 -9.35 23.51
C ASP A 197 -33.20 -8.22 22.80
N GLN A 198 -33.10 -7.02 23.34
CA GLN A 198 -33.75 -5.83 22.77
C GLN A 198 -33.19 -5.45 21.37
N ASN A 199 -31.98 -5.89 21.02
CA ASN A 199 -31.42 -5.61 19.71
C ASN A 199 -32.17 -6.33 18.58
N CYS A 200 -32.81 -7.46 18.84
CA CYS A 200 -33.66 -8.13 17.85
C CYS A 200 -34.87 -7.24 17.48
N LYS A 201 -35.48 -6.58 18.49
CA LYS A 201 -36.58 -5.62 18.25
C LYS A 201 -36.09 -4.39 17.52
N LEU A 202 -34.88 -3.89 17.84
CA LEU A 202 -34.27 -2.75 17.14
C LEU A 202 -33.96 -3.10 15.68
N LEU A 203 -33.47 -4.32 15.41
CA LEU A 203 -33.27 -4.78 14.04
C LEU A 203 -34.58 -4.73 13.25
N MET A 204 -35.67 -5.25 13.81
CA MET A 204 -37.00 -5.23 13.16
C MET A 204 -37.52 -3.79 13.00
N ALA A 205 -37.36 -2.94 14.02
CA ALA A 205 -37.78 -1.54 13.98
C ALA A 205 -37.05 -0.74 12.88
N ASN A 206 -35.75 -0.97 12.73
CA ASN A 206 -34.96 -0.33 11.69
C ASN A 206 -35.38 -0.79 10.29
N GLN A 207 -35.79 -2.06 10.12
CA GLN A 207 -36.33 -2.51 8.84
C GLN A 207 -37.70 -1.87 8.53
N TYR A 208 -38.58 -1.71 9.53
CA TYR A 208 -39.82 -0.93 9.34
C TYR A 208 -39.54 0.51 8.92
N LEU A 209 -38.51 1.13 9.51
CA LEU A 209 -38.11 2.50 9.15
C LEU A 209 -37.63 2.56 7.68
N LEU A 210 -36.86 1.60 7.22
CA LEU A 210 -36.35 1.53 5.85
C LEU A 210 -37.48 1.35 4.81
N VAL A 211 -38.51 0.57 5.12
CA VAL A 211 -39.67 0.39 4.23
C VAL A 211 -40.72 1.52 4.37
N GLY A 212 -40.45 2.54 5.19
CA GLY A 212 -41.31 3.71 5.37
C GLY A 212 -42.43 3.55 6.41
N ASP A 213 -42.52 2.40 7.10
CA ASP A 213 -43.51 2.20 8.18
C ASP A 213 -43.00 2.80 9.51
N SER A 214 -43.02 4.10 9.55
CA SER A 214 -42.56 4.87 10.71
C SER A 214 -43.40 4.63 11.98
N LEU A 215 -44.65 4.17 11.86
CA LEU A 215 -45.50 3.89 13.01
C LEU A 215 -45.08 2.61 13.72
N GLN A 216 -44.88 1.53 12.98
CA GLN A 216 -44.40 0.27 13.55
C GLN A 216 -42.97 0.41 14.10
N ALA A 217 -42.10 1.11 13.40
CA ALA A 217 -40.75 1.40 13.88
C ALA A 217 -40.79 2.13 15.23
N LYS A 218 -41.59 3.20 15.34
CA LYS A 218 -41.69 3.99 16.58
C LYS A 218 -42.26 3.19 17.75
N ALA A 219 -43.29 2.34 17.51
CA ALA A 219 -43.86 1.50 18.54
C ALA A 219 -42.79 0.55 19.16
N LEU A 220 -41.95 -0.05 18.32
CA LEU A 220 -40.86 -0.92 18.78
C LEU A 220 -39.74 -0.14 19.49
N PHE A 221 -39.37 1.04 19.00
CA PHE A 221 -38.43 1.92 19.70
C PHE A 221 -38.94 2.30 21.09
N ASP A 222 -40.23 2.63 21.24
CA ASP A 222 -40.84 2.97 22.53
C ASP A 222 -40.87 1.75 23.48
N GLU A 223 -41.04 0.54 22.95
CA GLU A 223 -40.98 -0.67 23.74
C GLU A 223 -39.58 -0.92 24.28
N VAL A 224 -38.53 -0.81 23.41
CA VAL A 224 -37.14 -0.97 23.83
C VAL A 224 -36.75 0.15 24.81
N ALA A 225 -37.17 1.40 24.58
CA ALA A 225 -36.84 2.52 25.46
C ALA A 225 -37.39 2.37 26.89
N ARG A 226 -38.49 1.62 27.08
CA ARG A 226 -39.03 1.32 28.42
C ARG A 226 -38.16 0.31 29.18
N VAL A 227 -37.48 -0.58 28.48
CA VAL A 227 -36.67 -1.65 29.08
C VAL A 227 -35.21 -1.23 29.20
N GLU A 228 -34.66 -0.66 28.15
CA GLU A 228 -33.24 -0.29 28.03
C GLU A 228 -33.08 1.14 27.46
N PRO A 229 -33.40 2.20 28.20
CA PRO A 229 -33.34 3.58 27.67
C PRO A 229 -31.92 4.02 27.29
N ALA A 230 -30.88 3.44 27.91
CA ALA A 230 -29.48 3.77 27.65
C ALA A 230 -28.85 2.88 26.55
N ASN A 231 -29.65 2.03 25.87
CA ASN A 231 -29.13 1.18 24.79
C ASN A 231 -28.62 2.06 23.63
N MET A 232 -27.34 1.92 23.29
CA MET A 232 -26.68 2.74 22.27
C MET A 232 -27.32 2.56 20.88
N ASN A 233 -27.70 1.32 20.52
CA ASN A 233 -28.35 1.04 19.23
C ASN A 233 -29.74 1.69 19.15
N LEU A 234 -30.47 1.73 20.27
CA LEU A 234 -31.73 2.46 20.35
C LEU A 234 -31.51 3.97 20.11
N GLN A 235 -30.50 4.56 20.77
CA GLN A 235 -30.22 5.99 20.64
C GLN A 235 -29.87 6.35 19.21
N LEU A 236 -29.02 5.56 18.53
CA LEU A 236 -28.70 5.73 17.12
C LEU A 236 -29.92 5.55 16.21
N SER A 237 -30.75 4.56 16.48
CA SER A 237 -31.99 4.31 15.72
C SER A 237 -32.99 5.45 15.88
N LEU A 238 -33.11 6.04 17.08
CA LEU A 238 -33.95 7.21 17.33
C LEU A 238 -33.42 8.45 16.63
N VAL A 239 -32.09 8.64 16.60
CA VAL A 239 -31.47 9.72 15.82
C VAL A 239 -31.86 9.59 14.34
N ALA A 240 -31.68 8.38 13.76
CA ALA A 240 -32.06 8.11 12.36
C ALA A 240 -33.57 8.33 12.12
N TYR A 241 -34.40 7.85 13.03
CA TYR A 241 -35.86 8.05 12.96
C TYR A 241 -36.26 9.54 12.91
N TYR A 242 -35.75 10.33 13.86
CA TYR A 242 -36.08 11.77 13.91
C TYR A 242 -35.39 12.55 12.78
N LYS A 243 -34.26 12.09 12.30
CA LYS A 243 -33.60 12.66 11.10
C LYS A 243 -34.44 12.48 9.84
N ALA A 244 -35.23 11.42 9.73
CA ALA A 244 -36.16 11.18 8.63
C ALA A 244 -37.45 12.01 8.71
N GLN A 245 -37.83 12.57 9.90
CA GLN A 245 -39.04 13.37 10.05
C GLN A 245 -38.91 14.73 9.37
N PRO A 246 -40.02 15.36 8.91
CA PRO A 246 -40.01 16.72 8.35
C PRO A 246 -39.50 17.78 9.32
N ASP A 247 -39.95 17.72 10.58
CA ASP A 247 -39.46 18.59 11.66
C ASP A 247 -38.18 18.02 12.27
N LYS A 248 -37.08 18.76 12.10
CA LYS A 248 -35.75 18.39 12.60
C LYS A 248 -35.46 18.89 14.02
N THR A 249 -36.37 19.61 14.66
CA THR A 249 -36.13 20.25 15.97
C THR A 249 -35.72 19.23 17.02
N TYR A 250 -36.47 18.14 17.13
CA TYR A 250 -36.15 17.09 18.09
C TYR A 250 -34.89 16.28 17.71
N TYR A 251 -34.66 16.09 16.43
CA TYR A 251 -33.41 15.47 15.92
C TYR A 251 -32.18 16.25 16.37
N HIS A 252 -32.15 17.56 16.15
CA HIS A 252 -31.02 18.40 16.57
C HIS A 252 -30.83 18.38 18.09
N PHE A 253 -31.93 18.47 18.86
CA PHE A 253 -31.86 18.35 20.31
C PHE A 253 -31.31 17.02 20.77
N LEU A 254 -31.79 15.90 20.22
CA LEU A 254 -31.35 14.55 20.58
C LEU A 254 -29.88 14.32 20.21
N ARG A 255 -29.50 14.71 18.98
CA ARG A 255 -28.10 14.63 18.52
C ARG A 255 -27.18 15.39 19.47
N ASP A 256 -27.49 16.65 19.76
CA ASP A 256 -26.65 17.50 20.62
C ASP A 256 -26.62 16.99 22.07
N SER A 257 -27.74 16.50 22.57
CA SER A 257 -27.83 15.88 23.91
C SER A 257 -26.93 14.66 24.03
N LEU A 258 -26.94 13.78 23.02
CA LEU A 258 -26.08 12.59 22.97
C LEU A 258 -24.61 12.93 22.70
N LEU A 259 -24.36 13.85 21.78
CA LEU A 259 -23.01 14.24 21.38
C LEU A 259 -22.21 14.86 22.55
N PHE A 260 -22.88 15.61 23.41
CA PHE A 260 -22.26 16.34 24.53
C PHE A 260 -22.48 15.68 25.90
N SER A 261 -23.05 14.48 25.94
CA SER A 261 -23.27 13.77 27.20
C SER A 261 -21.97 13.12 27.68
N GLU A 262 -21.66 13.29 28.95
CA GLU A 262 -20.51 12.61 29.60
C GLU A 262 -20.65 11.08 29.63
N SER A 263 -21.88 10.57 29.51
CA SER A 263 -22.15 9.13 29.46
C SER A 263 -22.04 8.53 28.07
N SER A 264 -21.89 9.35 27.03
CA SER A 264 -21.75 8.86 25.65
C SER A 264 -20.37 8.25 25.42
N SER A 265 -20.36 7.09 24.76
CA SER A 265 -19.10 6.46 24.35
C SER A 265 -18.44 7.29 23.23
N VAL A 266 -17.11 7.21 23.14
CA VAL A 266 -16.33 7.84 22.04
C VAL A 266 -16.88 7.40 20.68
N GLN A 267 -17.24 6.12 20.53
CA GLN A 267 -17.81 5.57 19.30
C GLN A 267 -19.15 6.20 18.92
N LEU A 268 -20.01 6.48 19.89
CA LEU A 268 -21.28 7.19 19.65
C LEU A 268 -21.01 8.64 19.22
N GLN A 269 -20.12 9.33 19.91
CA GLN A 269 -19.72 10.71 19.56
C GLN A 269 -19.13 10.79 18.15
N GLU A 270 -18.25 9.84 17.79
CA GLU A 270 -17.64 9.73 16.47
C GLU A 270 -18.71 9.52 15.37
N THR A 271 -19.65 8.62 15.59
CA THR A 271 -20.77 8.37 14.67
C THR A 271 -21.63 9.61 14.47
N LEU A 272 -22.01 10.29 15.55
CA LEU A 272 -22.83 11.50 15.49
C LEU A 272 -22.10 12.69 14.86
N LEU A 273 -20.79 12.84 15.12
CA LEU A 273 -19.96 13.85 14.45
C LEU A 273 -19.82 13.56 12.96
N SER A 274 -19.58 12.29 12.59
CA SER A 274 -19.49 11.89 11.18
C SER A 274 -20.79 12.21 10.42
N ASP A 275 -21.93 11.90 11.02
CA ASP A 275 -23.24 12.29 10.48
C ASP A 275 -23.38 13.81 10.35
N TYR A 276 -22.94 14.57 11.36
CA TYR A 276 -23.00 16.03 11.34
C TYR A 276 -22.09 16.63 10.26
N ILE A 277 -20.91 16.04 10.04
CA ILE A 277 -19.98 16.40 8.96
C ILE A 277 -20.63 16.18 7.59
N VAL A 278 -21.33 15.05 7.40
CA VAL A 278 -22.05 14.75 6.14
C VAL A 278 -23.15 15.80 5.89
N GLU A 279 -23.90 16.18 6.91
CA GLU A 279 -24.92 17.25 6.79
C GLU A 279 -24.28 18.59 6.39
N ALA A 280 -23.16 18.96 7.00
CA ALA A 280 -22.42 20.18 6.71
C ALA A 280 -21.79 20.22 5.30
N GLN A 281 -21.69 19.09 4.62
CA GLN A 281 -21.30 19.05 3.20
C GLN A 281 -22.44 19.53 2.30
N SER A 282 -23.69 19.23 2.68
CA SER A 282 -24.88 19.65 1.96
C SER A 282 -25.31 21.05 2.33
N ASP A 283 -25.05 21.50 3.56
CA ASP A 283 -25.38 22.84 4.08
C ASP A 283 -24.14 23.51 4.69
N SER A 284 -23.54 24.41 3.92
CA SER A 284 -22.32 25.13 4.33
C SER A 284 -22.50 25.99 5.58
N SER A 285 -23.73 26.37 5.94
CA SER A 285 -24.01 27.15 7.17
C SER A 285 -23.69 26.35 8.43
N LEU A 286 -23.69 25.02 8.36
CA LEU A 286 -23.41 24.12 9.48
C LEU A 286 -21.92 23.94 9.77
N ARG A 287 -21.01 24.35 8.86
CA ARG A 287 -19.56 24.13 9.00
C ARG A 287 -19.00 24.69 10.30
N GLN A 288 -19.38 25.89 10.66
CA GLN A 288 -18.96 26.51 11.91
C GLN A 288 -19.52 25.80 13.15
N ASN A 289 -20.70 25.22 13.03
CA ASN A 289 -21.32 24.49 14.13
C ASN A 289 -20.60 23.13 14.36
N VAL A 290 -20.14 22.47 13.29
CA VAL A 290 -19.31 21.28 13.39
C VAL A 290 -17.99 21.59 14.12
N LEU A 291 -17.30 22.69 13.77
CA LEU A 291 -16.07 23.11 14.48
C LEU A 291 -16.33 23.38 15.96
N LYS A 292 -17.42 24.09 16.30
CA LYS A 292 -17.82 24.30 17.69
C LYS A 292 -18.13 23.01 18.44
N ALA A 293 -18.69 22.01 17.74
CA ALA A 293 -18.94 20.69 18.34
C ALA A 293 -17.63 19.97 18.66
N PHE A 294 -16.67 20.00 17.74
CA PHE A 294 -15.32 19.49 18.03
C PHE A 294 -14.69 20.20 19.22
N ASP A 295 -14.70 21.54 19.23
CA ASP A 295 -14.07 22.32 20.31
C ASP A 295 -14.69 22.00 21.67
N ARG A 296 -16.03 21.83 21.72
CA ARG A 296 -16.74 21.48 22.96
C ARG A 296 -16.38 20.08 23.47
N ILE A 297 -16.28 19.09 22.57
CA ILE A 297 -15.91 17.72 22.95
C ILE A 297 -14.44 17.66 23.39
N LEU A 298 -13.57 18.32 22.63
CA LEU A 298 -12.13 18.34 22.87
C LEU A 298 -11.71 19.27 24.03
N ALA A 299 -12.66 20.03 24.62
CA ALA A 299 -12.41 20.76 25.86
C ALA A 299 -12.11 19.81 27.04
N THR A 300 -12.50 18.54 26.94
CA THR A 300 -12.13 17.49 27.89
C THR A 300 -10.97 16.65 27.34
N PRO A 301 -10.03 16.20 28.20
CA PRO A 301 -8.93 15.34 27.78
C PRO A 301 -9.44 14.05 27.13
N GLN A 302 -8.94 13.74 25.95
CA GLN A 302 -9.30 12.52 25.21
C GLN A 302 -8.39 11.36 25.64
N LYS A 303 -8.96 10.16 25.69
CA LYS A 303 -8.21 8.91 25.97
C LYS A 303 -7.69 8.23 24.70
N THR A 304 -8.31 8.53 23.57
CA THR A 304 -7.98 7.99 22.24
C THR A 304 -7.97 9.13 21.24
N ALA A 305 -7.30 8.98 20.12
CA ALA A 305 -7.15 10.02 19.11
C ALA A 305 -8.36 10.16 18.15
N ASN A 306 -9.32 9.23 18.15
CA ASN A 306 -10.41 9.15 17.16
C ASN A 306 -11.08 10.48 16.82
N ILE A 307 -11.49 11.25 17.84
CA ILE A 307 -12.15 12.55 17.62
C ILE A 307 -11.15 13.61 17.11
N LEU A 308 -9.90 13.55 17.53
CA LEU A 308 -8.83 14.43 17.07
C LEU A 308 -8.48 14.16 15.60
N GLU A 309 -8.37 12.88 15.22
CA GLU A 309 -8.19 12.45 13.83
C GLU A 309 -9.36 12.89 12.95
N LEU A 310 -10.59 12.71 13.45
CA LEU A 310 -11.78 13.14 12.73
C LEU A 310 -11.78 14.66 12.51
N LYS A 311 -11.33 15.45 13.50
CA LYS A 311 -11.16 16.91 13.38
C LYS A 311 -10.09 17.24 12.34
N ALA A 312 -8.93 16.59 12.39
CA ALA A 312 -7.86 16.81 11.42
C ALA A 312 -8.33 16.48 9.99
N ALA A 313 -8.99 15.34 9.80
CA ALA A 313 -9.56 14.94 8.51
C ALA A 313 -10.62 15.94 8.00
N TYR A 314 -11.45 16.45 8.91
CA TYR A 314 -12.44 17.49 8.57
C TYR A 314 -11.77 18.79 8.10
N LEU A 315 -10.74 19.26 8.80
CA LEU A 315 -10.00 20.47 8.44
C LEU A 315 -9.31 20.31 7.08
N ILE A 316 -8.64 19.20 6.86
CA ILE A 316 -7.99 18.86 5.57
C ILE A 316 -9.01 18.89 4.42
N LYS A 317 -10.13 18.18 4.59
CA LYS A 317 -11.18 18.09 3.56
C LYS A 317 -11.79 19.44 3.20
N ASN A 318 -11.82 20.37 4.14
CA ASN A 318 -12.37 21.72 3.94
C ASN A 318 -11.32 22.75 3.57
N ASN A 319 -10.08 22.35 3.26
CA ASN A 319 -8.95 23.22 2.92
C ASN A 319 -8.77 24.34 3.97
N ALA A 320 -8.78 23.97 5.26
CA ALA A 320 -8.45 24.87 6.33
C ALA A 320 -7.00 25.35 6.22
N PRO A 321 -6.63 26.48 6.87
CA PRO A 321 -5.25 26.93 6.90
C PRO A 321 -4.29 25.83 7.39
N ASP A 322 -3.13 25.72 6.76
CA ASP A 322 -2.14 24.67 7.06
C ASP A 322 -1.72 24.67 8.54
N GLU A 323 -1.67 25.85 9.18
CA GLU A 323 -1.40 25.97 10.61
C GLU A 323 -2.46 25.30 11.49
N GLU A 324 -3.75 25.41 11.12
CA GLU A 324 -4.83 24.77 11.85
C GLU A 324 -4.79 23.26 11.70
N ILE A 325 -4.49 22.78 10.48
CA ILE A 325 -4.30 21.37 10.19
C ILE A 325 -3.12 20.82 10.99
N ALA A 326 -1.97 21.51 10.97
CA ALA A 326 -0.79 21.10 11.71
C ALA A 326 -1.05 21.03 13.22
N GLN A 327 -1.75 22.01 13.78
CA GLN A 327 -2.12 21.99 15.20
C GLN A 327 -3.04 20.81 15.53
N ALA A 328 -4.01 20.50 14.67
CA ALA A 328 -4.89 19.35 14.87
C ALA A 328 -4.10 18.03 14.85
N LEU A 329 -3.16 17.86 13.91
CA LEU A 329 -2.29 16.69 13.82
C LEU A 329 -1.32 16.58 15.02
N GLN A 330 -0.79 17.70 15.51
CA GLN A 330 0.00 17.71 16.74
C GLN A 330 -0.81 17.22 17.95
N ASN A 331 -2.09 17.61 18.04
CA ASN A 331 -2.96 17.15 19.11
C ASN A 331 -3.23 15.63 19.02
N VAL A 332 -3.30 15.06 17.80
CA VAL A 332 -3.34 13.60 17.60
C VAL A 332 -2.11 12.96 18.23
N LEU A 333 -0.90 13.45 17.90
CA LEU A 333 0.36 12.90 18.42
C LEU A 333 0.56 13.09 19.92
N GLN A 334 -0.17 13.99 20.58
CA GLN A 334 -0.16 14.10 22.04
C GLN A 334 -0.86 12.92 22.72
N VAL A 335 -1.85 12.32 22.06
CA VAL A 335 -2.63 11.19 22.58
C VAL A 335 -2.09 9.86 22.03
N GLU A 336 -1.78 9.81 20.75
CA GLU A 336 -1.21 8.67 20.05
C GLU A 336 0.12 9.07 19.38
N PRO A 337 1.23 9.00 20.13
CA PRO A 337 2.54 9.48 19.68
C PRO A 337 3.14 8.70 18.50
N ASP A 338 2.57 7.55 18.17
CA ASP A 338 2.98 6.66 17.08
C ASP A 338 2.03 6.71 15.87
N ASP A 339 1.10 7.68 15.83
CA ASP A 339 0.22 7.81 14.67
C ASP A 339 1.01 8.16 13.39
N ARG A 340 1.05 7.19 12.47
CA ARG A 340 1.86 7.27 11.25
C ARG A 340 1.35 8.33 10.27
N MET A 341 0.03 8.52 10.20
CA MET A 341 -0.58 9.48 9.27
C MET A 341 -0.26 10.90 9.73
N ALA A 342 -0.49 11.19 11.01
CA ALA A 342 -0.18 12.50 11.59
C ALA A 342 1.30 12.85 11.47
N MET A 343 2.20 11.89 11.75
CA MET A 343 3.64 12.07 11.55
C MET A 343 3.99 12.45 10.11
N SER A 344 3.49 11.66 9.14
CA SER A 344 3.82 11.88 7.72
C SER A 344 3.31 13.22 7.21
N MET A 345 2.10 13.60 7.59
CA MET A 345 1.51 14.89 7.18
C MET A 345 2.23 16.08 7.81
N LEU A 346 2.61 15.97 9.09
CA LEU A 346 3.37 17.03 9.77
C LEU A 346 4.77 17.19 9.19
N ILE A 347 5.44 16.12 8.79
CA ILE A 347 6.72 16.20 8.10
C ILE A 347 6.57 17.00 6.80
N GLN A 348 5.54 16.71 5.99
CA GLN A 348 5.28 17.46 4.76
C GLN A 348 4.99 18.94 5.03
N TYR A 349 4.19 19.22 6.05
CA TYR A 349 3.89 20.60 6.46
C TYR A 349 5.16 21.36 6.85
N TYR A 350 5.99 20.78 7.73
CA TYR A 350 7.24 21.42 8.15
C TYR A 350 8.25 21.55 7.01
N ALA A 351 8.26 20.59 6.07
CA ALA A 351 9.13 20.64 4.91
C ALA A 351 8.76 21.80 3.99
N SER A 352 7.46 22.06 3.76
CA SER A 352 7.00 23.21 2.96
C SER A 352 7.37 24.56 3.59
N GLY A 353 7.41 24.62 4.92
CA GLY A 353 7.84 25.79 5.69
C GLY A 353 9.34 25.89 5.95
N ASN A 354 10.15 24.91 5.50
CA ASN A 354 11.58 24.79 5.80
C ASN A 354 11.89 24.76 7.31
N ASP A 355 10.97 24.25 8.14
CA ASP A 355 11.20 24.10 9.58
C ASP A 355 11.95 22.79 9.90
N TYR A 356 13.24 22.82 9.58
CA TYR A 356 14.11 21.65 9.75
C TYR A 356 14.25 21.19 11.22
N ARG A 357 14.04 22.09 12.21
CA ARG A 357 14.06 21.69 13.62
C ARG A 357 12.83 20.88 14.01
N ALA A 358 11.66 21.29 13.54
CA ALA A 358 10.44 20.53 13.76
C ALA A 358 10.49 19.17 13.06
N ILE A 359 11.02 19.10 11.82
CA ILE A 359 11.24 17.83 11.10
C ILE A 359 12.18 16.92 11.90
N GLU A 360 13.33 17.44 12.37
CA GLU A 360 14.28 16.64 13.16
C GLU A 360 13.60 16.03 14.39
N ASN A 361 12.93 16.86 15.19
CA ASN A 361 12.29 16.41 16.43
C ASN A 361 11.24 15.32 16.15
N LEU A 362 10.43 15.51 15.13
CA LEU A 362 9.39 14.56 14.75
C LEU A 362 9.98 13.27 14.18
N CYS A 363 10.99 13.37 13.31
CA CYS A 363 11.62 12.19 12.71
C CYS A 363 12.40 11.37 13.73
N ARG A 364 13.03 12.00 14.75
CA ARG A 364 13.68 11.26 15.86
C ARG A 364 12.66 10.44 16.66
N GLN A 365 11.45 10.94 16.86
CA GLN A 365 10.37 10.17 17.47
C GLN A 365 9.88 9.06 16.52
N ALA A 366 9.65 9.39 15.26
CA ALA A 366 9.16 8.46 14.26
C ALA A 366 10.10 7.27 14.05
N VAL A 367 11.41 7.49 14.01
CA VAL A 367 12.43 6.42 13.89
C VAL A 367 12.42 5.49 15.12
N ASN A 368 12.10 5.98 16.33
CA ASN A 368 11.97 5.12 17.50
C ASN A 368 10.77 4.17 17.41
N TYR A 369 9.64 4.62 16.84
CA TYR A 369 8.45 3.78 16.65
C TYR A 369 8.56 2.91 15.40
N TYR A 370 9.19 3.42 14.34
CA TYR A 370 9.26 2.81 13.01
C TYR A 370 10.71 2.81 12.49
N PRO A 371 11.62 2.04 13.11
CA PRO A 371 13.05 2.05 12.79
C PRO A 371 13.34 1.59 11.35
N ASP A 372 12.46 0.78 10.76
CA ASP A 372 12.59 0.24 9.40
C ASP A 372 11.87 1.10 8.34
N ASN A 373 11.45 2.32 8.68
CA ASN A 373 10.82 3.22 7.72
C ASN A 373 11.86 4.15 7.11
N LEU A 374 12.18 3.91 5.83
CA LEU A 374 13.16 4.69 5.06
C LEU A 374 12.89 6.19 5.07
N THR A 375 11.64 6.59 4.85
CA THR A 375 11.24 7.99 4.70
C THR A 375 11.56 8.82 5.96
N TYR A 376 11.42 8.26 7.16
CA TYR A 376 11.77 8.97 8.40
C TYR A 376 13.28 9.19 8.52
N HIS A 377 14.11 8.21 8.13
CA HIS A 377 15.56 8.38 8.08
C HIS A 377 15.98 9.40 7.01
N PHE A 378 15.29 9.40 5.86
CA PHE A 378 15.53 10.37 4.79
C PHE A 378 15.30 11.80 5.28
N TYR A 379 14.11 12.09 5.84
CA TYR A 379 13.81 13.44 6.34
C TYR A 379 14.64 13.83 7.55
N LEU A 380 15.01 12.88 8.42
CA LEU A 380 15.95 13.12 9.51
C LEU A 380 17.31 13.56 8.98
N GLY A 381 17.88 12.78 8.06
CA GLY A 381 19.16 13.10 7.44
C GLY A 381 19.13 14.44 6.71
N LEU A 382 18.07 14.70 5.93
CA LEU A 382 17.89 15.95 5.19
C LEU A 382 17.79 17.16 6.15
N SER A 383 17.01 17.03 7.23
CA SER A 383 16.85 18.10 8.21
C SER A 383 18.18 18.43 8.92
N LEU A 384 18.98 17.42 9.23
CA LEU A 384 20.30 17.58 9.83
C LEU A 384 21.31 18.18 8.85
N TYR A 385 21.24 17.77 7.59
CA TYR A 385 22.06 18.34 6.51
C TYR A 385 21.80 19.83 6.34
N GLN A 386 20.53 20.24 6.27
CA GLN A 386 20.14 21.66 6.14
C GLN A 386 20.54 22.51 7.37
N GLN A 387 20.65 21.88 8.52
CA GLN A 387 21.18 22.52 9.75
C GLN A 387 22.71 22.49 9.84
N SER A 388 23.42 22.08 8.77
CA SER A 388 24.89 21.95 8.72
C SER A 388 25.48 20.94 9.72
N ARG A 389 24.68 20.03 10.25
CA ARG A 389 25.09 18.96 11.17
C ARG A 389 25.53 17.72 10.38
N LYS A 390 26.59 17.88 9.60
CA LYS A 390 27.01 16.91 8.56
C LYS A 390 27.26 15.50 9.09
N THR A 391 27.90 15.35 10.25
CA THR A 391 28.19 14.01 10.82
C THR A 391 26.91 13.26 11.17
N GLU A 392 25.97 13.92 11.83
CA GLU A 392 24.71 13.30 12.22
C GLU A 392 23.82 13.01 11.00
N ALA A 393 23.88 13.86 9.96
CA ALA A 393 23.21 13.60 8.70
C ALA A 393 23.76 12.33 8.02
N ILE A 394 25.07 12.15 7.98
CA ILE A 394 25.72 10.92 7.48
C ILE A 394 25.23 9.69 8.25
N ASP A 395 25.15 9.77 9.57
CA ASP A 395 24.70 8.63 10.40
C ASP A 395 23.23 8.28 10.10
N ALA A 396 22.37 9.29 9.97
CA ALA A 396 20.94 9.08 9.65
C ALA A 396 20.75 8.48 8.26
N PHE A 397 21.45 8.99 7.23
CA PHE A 397 21.38 8.45 5.89
C PHE A 397 21.96 7.03 5.80
N ASN A 398 23.08 6.75 6.48
CA ASN A 398 23.65 5.40 6.51
C ASN A 398 22.70 4.38 7.16
N GLN A 399 21.95 4.75 8.19
CA GLN A 399 20.92 3.89 8.75
C GLN A 399 19.79 3.65 7.74
N GLY A 400 19.33 4.70 7.07
CA GLY A 400 18.27 4.60 6.07
C GLY A 400 18.63 3.69 4.89
N VAL A 401 19.80 3.86 4.27
CA VAL A 401 20.21 3.06 3.10
C VAL A 401 20.45 1.57 3.42
N CYS A 402 20.56 1.20 4.70
CA CYS A 402 20.63 -0.19 5.13
C CYS A 402 19.26 -0.88 5.17
N ILE A 403 18.17 -0.14 5.14
CA ILE A 403 16.80 -0.68 5.18
C ILE A 403 16.51 -1.38 3.85
N LYS A 404 16.00 -2.62 3.92
CA LYS A 404 15.67 -3.45 2.76
C LYS A 404 14.24 -3.93 2.87
N GLY A 405 13.54 -4.04 1.76
CA GLY A 405 12.17 -4.56 1.70
C GLY A 405 11.46 -4.16 0.42
N ASP A 406 10.31 -4.76 0.16
CA ASP A 406 9.52 -4.51 -1.05
C ASP A 406 8.90 -3.09 -1.10
N ASN A 407 8.85 -2.40 0.02
CA ASN A 407 8.26 -1.05 0.16
C ASN A 407 9.32 0.07 0.19
N VAL A 408 10.57 -0.24 -0.12
CA VAL A 408 11.65 0.76 -0.18
C VAL A 408 11.53 1.56 -1.47
N ASN A 409 11.42 2.89 -1.35
CA ASN A 409 11.37 3.79 -2.51
C ASN A 409 12.78 3.97 -3.10
N PRO A 410 13.05 3.49 -4.33
CA PRO A 410 14.37 3.59 -4.95
C PRO A 410 14.83 5.05 -5.15
N ASP A 411 13.90 5.98 -5.37
CA ASP A 411 14.22 7.40 -5.56
C ASP A 411 14.77 8.01 -4.28
N GLU A 412 14.17 7.69 -3.11
CA GLU A 412 14.66 8.16 -1.81
C GLU A 412 16.04 7.57 -1.50
N VAL A 413 16.26 6.29 -1.77
CA VAL A 413 17.57 5.64 -1.58
C VAL A 413 18.64 6.27 -2.48
N SER A 414 18.31 6.52 -3.74
CA SER A 414 19.19 7.20 -4.68
C SER A 414 19.60 8.60 -4.19
N GLU A 415 18.62 9.37 -3.68
CA GLU A 415 18.87 10.70 -3.17
C GLU A 415 19.72 10.68 -1.89
N MET A 416 19.46 9.74 -0.97
CA MET A 416 20.30 9.54 0.21
C MET A 416 21.76 9.27 -0.16
N PHE A 417 22.00 8.36 -1.11
CA PHE A 417 23.36 8.08 -1.58
C PHE A 417 24.00 9.25 -2.30
N SER A 418 23.23 10.04 -3.05
CA SER A 418 23.72 11.28 -3.69
C SER A 418 24.20 12.29 -2.64
N ILE A 419 23.39 12.55 -1.61
CA ILE A 419 23.76 13.48 -0.52
C ILE A 419 24.93 12.92 0.31
N LEU A 420 24.98 11.60 0.57
CA LEU A 420 26.14 10.97 1.21
C LEU A 420 27.41 11.19 0.39
N GLY A 421 27.33 11.12 -0.94
CA GLY A 421 28.43 11.42 -1.83
C GLY A 421 28.97 12.84 -1.64
N ASP A 422 28.08 13.83 -1.62
CA ASP A 422 28.43 15.23 -1.36
C ASP A 422 29.11 15.39 0.01
N LEU A 423 28.51 14.82 1.06
CA LEU A 423 29.00 14.91 2.43
C LEU A 423 30.38 14.25 2.63
N TYR A 424 30.59 13.08 2.01
CA TYR A 424 31.89 12.39 2.07
C TYR A 424 32.96 13.18 1.32
N TYR A 425 32.61 13.76 0.15
CA TYR A 425 33.56 14.58 -0.62
C TYR A 425 34.00 15.83 0.16
N GLU A 426 33.06 16.52 0.80
CA GLU A 426 33.33 17.67 1.67
C GLU A 426 34.21 17.33 2.88
N GLN A 427 34.14 16.08 3.36
CA GLN A 427 35.05 15.56 4.41
C GLN A 427 36.41 15.12 3.86
N GLY A 428 36.69 15.27 2.56
CA GLY A 428 37.92 14.82 1.92
C GLY A 428 37.98 13.31 1.65
N ARG A 429 36.87 12.57 1.82
CA ARG A 429 36.73 11.12 1.61
C ARG A 429 36.27 10.82 0.18
N ALA A 430 37.11 11.15 -0.79
CA ALA A 430 36.71 11.13 -2.19
C ALA A 430 36.30 9.73 -2.69
N GLU A 431 37.00 8.65 -2.26
CA GLU A 431 36.67 7.28 -2.68
C GLU A 431 35.30 6.84 -2.14
N ASP A 432 35.00 7.17 -0.87
CA ASP A 432 33.69 6.89 -0.28
C ASP A 432 32.58 7.70 -0.99
N ALA A 433 32.88 8.94 -1.36
CA ALA A 433 31.98 9.80 -2.12
C ALA A 433 31.61 9.16 -3.47
N PHE A 434 32.62 8.72 -4.22
CA PHE A 434 32.42 8.11 -5.55
C PHE A 434 31.66 6.78 -5.43
N ALA A 435 31.94 5.97 -4.42
CA ALA A 435 31.19 4.74 -4.15
C ALA A 435 29.70 5.02 -3.80
N ALA A 436 29.43 6.10 -3.08
CA ALA A 436 28.07 6.53 -2.79
C ALA A 436 27.34 7.00 -4.06
N TYR A 437 27.98 7.79 -4.93
CA TYR A 437 27.38 8.19 -6.21
C TYR A 437 27.12 7.00 -7.13
N ASP A 438 28.07 6.05 -7.22
CA ASP A 438 27.85 4.82 -7.98
C ASP A 438 26.63 4.06 -7.44
N SER A 439 26.47 3.97 -6.11
CA SER A 439 25.31 3.36 -5.48
C SER A 439 24.00 4.12 -5.78
N SER A 440 24.04 5.47 -5.77
CA SER A 440 22.90 6.31 -6.15
C SER A 440 22.39 5.96 -7.55
N LEU A 441 23.31 5.85 -8.51
CA LEU A 441 22.99 5.60 -9.91
C LEU A 441 22.53 4.15 -10.18
N VAL A 442 22.83 3.21 -9.29
CA VAL A 442 22.24 1.84 -9.32
C VAL A 442 20.74 1.88 -9.02
N TYR A 443 20.31 2.70 -8.06
CA TYR A 443 18.90 2.83 -7.70
C TYR A 443 18.13 3.72 -8.69
N LYS A 444 18.77 4.78 -9.22
CA LYS A 444 18.19 5.70 -10.20
C LYS A 444 19.26 6.20 -11.17
N GLU A 445 19.34 5.57 -12.32
CA GLU A 445 20.35 5.85 -13.34
C GLU A 445 20.32 7.31 -13.86
N ASP A 446 19.16 7.95 -13.86
CA ASP A 446 18.95 9.32 -14.30
C ASP A 446 18.75 10.33 -13.15
N ASN A 447 19.32 10.06 -11.98
CA ASN A 447 19.41 11.06 -10.92
C ASN A 447 20.33 12.20 -11.37
N LEU A 448 19.70 13.29 -11.85
CA LEU A 448 20.42 14.40 -12.48
C LEU A 448 21.32 15.15 -11.49
N SER A 449 20.89 15.31 -10.24
CA SER A 449 21.71 15.91 -9.18
C SER A 449 22.97 15.10 -8.91
N CYS A 450 22.81 13.79 -8.76
CA CYS A 450 23.92 12.85 -8.59
C CYS A 450 24.89 12.91 -9.79
N LEU A 451 24.37 12.79 -11.02
CA LEU A 451 25.20 12.84 -12.24
C LEU A 451 26.00 14.13 -12.33
N ASN A 452 25.38 15.30 -12.03
CA ASN A 452 26.05 16.59 -12.05
C ASN A 452 27.16 16.69 -11.00
N ASN A 453 26.86 16.36 -9.74
CA ASN A 453 27.80 16.50 -8.64
C ASN A 453 28.97 15.53 -8.77
N TYR A 454 28.68 14.28 -9.14
CA TYR A 454 29.71 13.29 -9.42
C TYR A 454 30.66 13.74 -10.55
N ALA A 455 30.10 14.20 -11.69
CA ALA A 455 30.87 14.71 -12.80
C ALA A 455 31.72 15.93 -12.41
N TYR A 456 31.15 16.85 -11.65
CA TYR A 456 31.86 18.03 -11.16
C TYR A 456 33.05 17.66 -10.28
N TYR A 457 32.87 16.79 -9.28
CA TYR A 457 33.95 16.38 -8.37
C TYR A 457 35.03 15.56 -9.07
N LEU A 458 34.71 14.72 -10.04
CA LEU A 458 35.69 14.08 -10.92
C LEU A 458 36.52 15.11 -11.69
N SER A 459 35.89 16.18 -12.19
CA SER A 459 36.55 17.25 -12.91
C SER A 459 37.52 18.06 -12.04
N LEU A 460 37.16 18.28 -10.76
CA LEU A 460 38.05 18.99 -9.81
C LEU A 460 39.34 18.19 -9.56
N ARG A 461 39.25 16.89 -9.51
CA ARG A 461 40.42 15.98 -9.34
C ARG A 461 41.14 15.67 -10.64
N ASN A 462 40.58 16.11 -11.76
CA ASN A 462 41.08 15.79 -13.10
C ASN A 462 41.15 14.27 -13.38
N GLU A 463 40.18 13.54 -12.84
CA GLU A 463 40.05 12.09 -12.94
C GLU A 463 38.86 11.73 -13.83
N ARG A 464 38.96 10.64 -14.59
CA ARG A 464 37.87 10.06 -15.40
C ARG A 464 37.04 11.10 -16.18
N LEU A 465 37.74 12.06 -16.82
CA LEU A 465 37.10 13.21 -17.49
C LEU A 465 36.12 12.83 -18.61
N ASP A 466 36.36 11.70 -19.30
CA ASP A 466 35.43 11.22 -20.33
C ASP A 466 34.11 10.75 -19.70
N GLN A 467 34.17 10.04 -18.58
CA GLN A 467 32.98 9.66 -17.80
C GLN A 467 32.26 10.90 -17.24
N ALA A 468 33.01 11.86 -16.72
CA ALA A 468 32.45 13.11 -16.22
C ALA A 468 31.69 13.87 -17.32
N GLU A 469 32.27 13.96 -18.54
CA GLU A 469 31.63 14.58 -19.69
C GLU A 469 30.33 13.89 -20.07
N GLU A 470 30.31 12.55 -20.15
CA GLU A 470 29.12 11.78 -20.48
C GLU A 470 27.99 12.02 -19.46
N MET A 471 28.31 11.94 -18.16
CA MET A 471 27.33 12.19 -17.09
C MET A 471 26.77 13.61 -17.15
N SER A 472 27.64 14.61 -17.26
CA SER A 472 27.23 16.02 -17.32
C SER A 472 26.49 16.35 -18.61
N TYR A 473 26.85 15.74 -19.76
CA TYR A 473 26.08 15.86 -20.99
C TYR A 473 24.64 15.36 -20.84
N ARG A 474 24.44 14.25 -20.12
CA ARG A 474 23.09 13.73 -19.84
C ARG A 474 22.25 14.74 -19.06
N THR A 475 22.83 15.47 -18.10
CA THR A 475 22.10 16.50 -17.33
C THR A 475 21.71 17.68 -18.21
N VAL A 476 22.63 18.20 -19.01
CA VAL A 476 22.36 19.34 -19.94
C VAL A 476 21.35 18.96 -21.02
N LYS A 477 21.36 17.70 -21.48
CA LYS A 477 20.38 17.19 -22.46
C LYS A 477 18.97 17.14 -21.87
N LYS A 478 18.82 16.78 -20.61
CA LYS A 478 17.52 16.69 -19.90
C LYS A 478 17.00 18.07 -19.50
N GLU A 479 17.87 18.92 -18.99
CA GLU A 479 17.53 20.26 -18.51
C GLU A 479 18.45 21.32 -19.16
N PRO A 480 18.21 21.63 -20.43
CA PRO A 480 19.12 22.48 -21.19
C PRO A 480 19.18 23.94 -20.73
N ALA A 481 18.27 24.41 -19.90
CA ALA A 481 18.25 25.74 -19.33
C ALA A 481 18.82 25.82 -17.90
N ASN A 482 19.17 24.69 -17.30
CA ASN A 482 19.68 24.64 -15.93
C ASN A 482 21.13 25.16 -15.89
N ARG A 483 21.31 26.35 -15.27
CA ARG A 483 22.61 27.06 -15.23
C ARG A 483 23.69 26.25 -14.50
N THR A 484 23.34 25.52 -13.45
CA THR A 484 24.29 24.68 -12.70
C THR A 484 24.84 23.55 -13.57
N TYR A 485 23.95 22.90 -14.35
CA TYR A 485 24.38 21.83 -15.24
C TYR A 485 25.20 22.35 -16.42
N LEU A 486 24.85 23.53 -16.94
CA LEU A 486 25.61 24.21 -18.01
C LEU A 486 27.01 24.61 -17.54
N ASP A 487 27.16 25.14 -16.32
CA ASP A 487 28.47 25.50 -15.75
C ASP A 487 29.33 24.22 -15.55
N THR A 488 28.78 23.20 -14.94
CA THR A 488 29.52 21.92 -14.74
C THR A 488 30.00 21.35 -16.07
N TYR A 489 29.13 21.32 -17.08
CA TYR A 489 29.52 20.80 -18.40
C TYR A 489 30.60 21.67 -19.07
N ALA A 490 30.46 23.01 -19.04
CA ALA A 490 31.46 23.95 -19.54
C ALA A 490 32.79 23.75 -18.82
N TRP A 491 32.78 23.59 -17.50
CA TRP A 491 33.99 23.35 -16.71
C TRP A 491 34.68 22.02 -17.07
N ILE A 492 33.92 20.97 -17.28
CA ILE A 492 34.50 19.67 -17.71
C ILE A 492 35.15 19.77 -19.09
N LEU A 493 34.49 20.43 -20.06
CA LEU A 493 35.07 20.70 -21.38
C LEU A 493 36.35 21.53 -21.26
N PHE A 494 36.36 22.57 -20.40
CA PHE A 494 37.56 23.32 -20.09
C PHE A 494 38.71 22.43 -19.55
N LYS A 495 38.41 21.54 -18.62
CA LYS A 495 39.41 20.59 -18.07
C LYS A 495 39.96 19.64 -19.12
N LYS A 496 39.17 19.26 -20.10
CA LYS A 496 39.56 18.43 -21.25
C LYS A 496 40.35 19.22 -22.30
N GLY A 497 40.41 20.58 -22.22
CA GLY A 497 41.08 21.46 -23.16
C GLY A 497 40.23 21.90 -24.34
N ASP A 498 38.95 21.52 -24.37
CA ASP A 498 37.99 22.06 -25.35
C ASP A 498 37.45 23.42 -24.88
N TYR A 499 38.28 24.44 -25.00
CA TYR A 499 37.93 25.80 -24.56
C TYR A 499 36.81 26.43 -25.39
N ASN A 500 36.75 26.11 -26.69
CA ASN A 500 35.70 26.65 -27.57
C ASN A 500 34.33 25.99 -27.25
N GLY A 501 34.30 24.70 -27.04
CA GLY A 501 33.11 23.99 -26.55
C GLY A 501 32.65 24.54 -25.19
N ALA A 502 33.57 24.69 -24.24
CA ALA A 502 33.30 25.29 -22.94
C ALA A 502 32.64 26.67 -23.03
N ARG A 503 33.13 27.49 -23.97
CA ARG A 503 32.62 28.86 -24.20
C ARG A 503 31.15 28.87 -24.61
N ILE A 504 30.73 27.96 -25.48
CA ILE A 504 29.34 27.88 -25.96
C ILE A 504 28.35 27.65 -24.79
N TYR A 505 28.74 26.85 -23.80
CA TYR A 505 27.86 26.54 -22.65
C TYR A 505 27.95 27.62 -21.57
N ILE A 506 29.14 28.15 -21.28
CA ILE A 506 29.29 29.18 -20.23
C ILE A 506 28.63 30.50 -20.62
N ASP A 507 28.62 30.86 -21.92
CA ASP A 507 27.92 32.05 -22.43
C ASP A 507 26.40 32.01 -22.19
N ARG A 508 25.83 30.82 -21.94
CA ARG A 508 24.42 30.64 -21.55
C ARG A 508 24.19 30.80 -20.06
N VAL A 509 25.24 30.75 -19.25
CA VAL A 509 25.22 30.93 -17.79
C VAL A 509 25.54 32.37 -17.43
N VAL A 510 26.65 32.89 -17.98
CA VAL A 510 27.13 34.24 -17.82
C VAL A 510 27.11 34.88 -19.19
N SER A 511 26.02 35.62 -19.50
CA SER A 511 25.87 36.25 -20.82
C SER A 511 26.99 37.24 -21.09
N PRO A 512 27.59 37.25 -22.29
CA PRO A 512 28.56 38.25 -22.69
C PRO A 512 28.03 39.71 -22.66
N GLU A 513 26.71 39.85 -22.68
CA GLU A 513 26.00 41.13 -22.69
C GLU A 513 25.61 41.60 -21.28
N SER A 514 25.78 40.74 -20.23
CA SER A 514 25.47 41.09 -18.84
C SER A 514 26.39 42.22 -18.34
N ASP A 515 25.82 43.15 -17.61
CA ASP A 515 26.58 44.16 -16.90
C ASP A 515 26.99 43.72 -15.48
N GLU A 516 27.82 44.54 -14.83
CA GLU A 516 28.31 44.25 -13.49
C GLU A 516 27.17 44.16 -12.45
N ASP A 517 26.20 45.08 -12.53
CA ASP A 517 25.08 45.12 -11.61
C ASP A 517 24.17 43.87 -11.75
N GLU A 518 23.95 43.41 -12.97
CA GLU A 518 23.18 42.17 -13.23
C GLU A 518 23.89 40.95 -12.63
N LEU A 519 25.19 40.78 -12.87
CA LEU A 519 25.97 39.67 -12.34
C LEU A 519 26.07 39.73 -10.81
N MET A 520 26.24 40.91 -10.23
CA MET A 520 26.32 41.09 -8.78
C MET A 520 24.99 40.81 -8.06
N ASN A 521 23.88 41.26 -8.61
CA ASN A 521 22.56 41.15 -8.01
C ASN A 521 21.92 39.77 -8.23
N ASN A 522 22.43 38.96 -9.16
CA ASN A 522 21.92 37.61 -9.40
C ASN A 522 22.33 36.67 -8.26
N LYS A 523 21.37 36.34 -7.38
CA LYS A 523 21.60 35.49 -6.21
C LYS A 523 21.91 34.03 -6.56
N ASP A 524 21.47 33.58 -7.74
CA ASP A 524 21.66 32.20 -8.20
C ASP A 524 23.04 32.00 -8.86
N LEU A 525 23.77 33.08 -9.11
CA LEU A 525 25.08 33.03 -9.73
C LEU A 525 26.18 33.16 -8.68
N GLN A 526 26.86 32.08 -8.36
CA GLN A 526 27.93 32.04 -7.38
C GLN A 526 29.27 32.54 -7.92
N GLY A 527 30.16 32.95 -7.03
CA GLY A 527 31.48 33.49 -7.40
C GLY A 527 32.35 32.50 -8.18
N ASN A 528 32.31 31.21 -7.83
CA ASN A 528 33.06 30.17 -8.55
C ASN A 528 32.60 29.97 -10.00
N VAL A 529 31.31 30.11 -10.29
CA VAL A 529 30.77 30.04 -11.67
C VAL A 529 31.29 31.19 -12.52
N ILE A 530 31.35 32.40 -11.94
CA ILE A 530 31.92 33.56 -12.62
C ILE A 530 33.44 33.39 -12.80
N GLU A 531 34.15 32.78 -11.84
CA GLU A 531 35.57 32.43 -12.00
C GLU A 531 35.76 31.43 -13.15
N HIS A 532 34.93 30.36 -13.25
CA HIS A 532 34.97 29.44 -14.39
C HIS A 532 34.78 30.17 -15.72
N ALA A 533 33.82 31.07 -15.81
CA ALA A 533 33.61 31.89 -17.00
C ALA A 533 34.87 32.70 -17.33
N GLY A 534 35.45 33.39 -16.36
CA GLY A 534 36.69 34.15 -16.57
C GLY A 534 37.86 33.27 -17.07
N ASP A 535 38.01 32.05 -16.53
CA ASP A 535 39.04 31.12 -16.98
C ASP A 535 38.80 30.66 -18.43
N ILE A 536 37.57 30.38 -18.80
CA ILE A 536 37.19 29.98 -20.17
C ILE A 536 37.42 31.15 -21.16
N TYR A 537 36.99 32.36 -20.78
CA TYR A 537 37.21 33.54 -21.61
C TYR A 537 38.70 33.82 -21.82
N PHE A 538 39.53 33.62 -20.79
CA PHE A 538 40.98 33.77 -20.92
C PHE A 538 41.57 32.78 -21.93
N MET A 539 41.19 31.50 -21.85
CA MET A 539 41.73 30.45 -22.72
C MET A 539 41.22 30.54 -24.16
N THR A 540 40.07 31.19 -24.38
CA THR A 540 39.55 31.51 -25.72
C THR A 540 40.10 32.84 -26.30
N GLY A 541 41.00 33.53 -25.57
CA GLY A 541 41.72 34.70 -26.04
C GLY A 541 41.15 36.04 -25.61
N ASP A 542 39.97 36.08 -25.03
CA ASP A 542 39.32 37.30 -24.53
C ASP A 542 39.81 37.66 -23.11
N ARG A 543 41.01 38.19 -23.06
CA ARG A 543 41.67 38.53 -21.78
C ARG A 543 41.02 39.69 -21.04
N GLN A 544 40.36 40.58 -21.75
CA GLN A 544 39.76 41.76 -21.14
C GLN A 544 38.52 41.35 -20.33
N THR A 545 37.63 40.63 -20.96
CA THR A 545 36.44 40.06 -20.30
C THR A 545 36.83 39.09 -19.19
N ALA A 546 37.86 38.27 -19.37
CA ALA A 546 38.36 37.38 -18.33
C ALA A 546 38.76 38.09 -17.04
N VAL A 547 39.55 39.18 -17.16
CA VAL A 547 39.99 39.99 -16.01
C VAL A 547 38.81 40.69 -15.35
N TRP A 548 37.85 41.16 -16.11
CA TRP A 548 36.62 41.76 -15.60
C TRP A 548 35.78 40.76 -14.81
N LEU A 549 35.54 39.57 -15.35
CA LEU A 549 34.82 38.51 -14.67
C LEU A 549 35.52 38.04 -13.38
N TRP A 550 36.87 37.91 -13.38
CA TRP A 550 37.59 37.57 -12.15
C TRP A 550 37.46 38.65 -11.07
N ASN A 551 37.35 39.95 -11.42
CA ASN A 551 37.09 41.01 -10.45
C ASN A 551 35.67 40.84 -9.84
N ILE A 552 34.66 40.56 -10.67
CA ILE A 552 33.29 40.30 -10.17
C ILE A 552 33.26 39.04 -9.29
N ALA A 553 33.92 37.96 -9.73
CA ALA A 553 34.04 36.75 -8.94
C ALA A 553 34.69 37.03 -7.57
N LEU A 554 35.71 37.87 -7.51
CA LEU A 554 36.35 38.27 -6.25
C LEU A 554 35.42 39.06 -5.31
N MET A 555 34.55 39.92 -5.87
CA MET A 555 33.55 40.63 -5.06
C MET A 555 32.44 39.75 -4.52
N LYS A 556 32.13 38.64 -5.21
CA LYS A 556 31.15 37.63 -4.78
C LYS A 556 31.78 36.44 -4.08
N ALA A 557 33.10 36.43 -3.90
CA ALA A 557 33.82 35.30 -3.34
C ALA A 557 33.48 35.06 -1.85
N ASP A 558 33.31 33.82 -1.50
CA ASP A 558 33.39 33.33 -0.13
C ASP A 558 34.86 33.03 0.27
N ASP A 559 35.11 32.67 1.52
CA ASP A 559 36.47 32.49 2.08
C ASP A 559 37.33 31.45 1.34
N THR A 560 36.75 30.58 0.50
CA THR A 560 37.46 29.47 -0.16
C THR A 560 38.13 29.85 -1.48
N THR A 561 37.63 30.89 -2.17
CA THR A 561 38.09 31.31 -3.49
C THR A 561 39.17 32.43 -3.46
N THR A 562 39.47 32.98 -2.28
CA THR A 562 40.19 34.23 -2.11
C THR A 562 41.68 34.20 -2.42
N GLU A 563 42.37 33.04 -2.49
CA GLU A 563 43.82 33.03 -2.74
C GLU A 563 44.23 33.09 -4.23
N ARG A 564 43.44 32.49 -5.11
CA ARG A 564 43.79 32.37 -6.55
C ARG A 564 43.38 33.59 -7.37
N LEU A 565 42.20 34.12 -7.13
CA LEU A 565 41.63 35.26 -7.88
C LEU A 565 42.52 36.50 -7.85
N PRO A 566 43.01 36.99 -6.70
CA PRO A 566 43.93 38.14 -6.69
C PRO A 566 45.22 37.91 -7.49
N LYS A 567 45.71 36.66 -7.53
CA LYS A 567 46.90 36.32 -8.31
C LYS A 567 46.61 36.31 -9.82
N LYS A 568 45.42 35.77 -10.25
CA LYS A 568 44.96 35.80 -11.66
C LYS A 568 44.81 37.25 -12.15
N ILE A 569 44.13 38.08 -11.37
CA ILE A 569 43.87 39.49 -11.66
C ILE A 569 45.21 40.28 -11.79
N ARG A 570 46.10 40.16 -10.79
CA ARG A 570 47.37 40.86 -10.76
C ARG A 570 48.29 40.47 -11.94
N LYS A 571 48.33 39.16 -12.24
CA LYS A 571 49.20 38.65 -13.32
C LYS A 571 48.52 38.72 -14.69
N LYS A 572 47.24 39.02 -14.74
CA LYS A 572 46.39 38.97 -15.95
C LYS A 572 46.58 37.63 -16.70
N LYS A 573 46.63 36.53 -15.95
CA LYS A 573 46.92 35.18 -16.47
C LYS A 573 46.16 34.10 -15.69
N TYR A 574 45.70 33.09 -16.42
CA TYR A 574 45.17 31.87 -15.79
C TYR A 574 46.21 31.23 -14.87
N ILE A 575 45.77 30.88 -13.68
CA ILE A 575 46.57 30.16 -12.67
C ILE A 575 45.74 28.94 -12.25
N LYS A 576 46.34 27.80 -12.46
CA LYS A 576 45.72 26.49 -12.21
C LYS A 576 45.43 26.26 -10.73
#